data_1d516084516136443adc87ab00218ecc
#
_entry.id   1d516084516136443adc87ab00218ecc
#
_cell.length_a   1.000
_cell.length_b   1.000
_cell.length_c   1.000
_cell.angle_alpha   90.00
_cell.angle_beta   90.00
_cell.angle_gamma   90.00
#
_symmetry.space_group_name_H-M   'P 1'
#
loop_
_entity.id
_entity.type
_entity.pdbx_description
1 polymer ?
#
loop_
_entity_poly.entity_id
_entity_poly.type
_entity_poly.pdbx_seq_one_letter_code
_entity_poly.pdbx_strand_id
1 'polypeptide(L)' 'AEISEEDATTVMGQTSCTREDAIGALEETNGNLAEAILKLQRK' A
#
# COMPACT_ATOMS: atom_id res chain seq x y z
N ALA A 1 10.65 -7.57 -4.83
CA ALA A 1 10.35 -6.31 -5.51
C ALA A 1 10.61 -5.15 -4.57
N GLU A 2 11.07 -4.05 -5.12
CA GLU A 2 11.32 -2.87 -4.33
C GLU A 2 10.06 -2.01 -4.25
N ILE A 3 9.85 -1.48 -3.08
CA ILE A 3 8.70 -0.63 -2.83
C ILE A 3 9.21 0.79 -2.67
N SER A 4 8.72 1.69 -3.50
CA SER A 4 9.14 3.07 -3.43
C SER A 4 8.36 3.77 -2.32
N GLU A 5 9.01 4.76 -1.71
CA GLU A 5 8.34 5.52 -0.66
C GLU A 5 7.15 6.30 -1.21
N GLU A 6 7.24 6.69 -2.48
CA GLU A 6 6.12 7.37 -3.11
C GLU A 6 4.89 6.47 -3.15
N ASP A 7 5.10 5.20 -3.45
CA ASP A 7 3.98 4.27 -3.50
C ASP A 7 3.37 4.12 -2.11
N ALA A 8 4.19 3.97 -1.09
CA ALA A 8 3.68 3.87 0.27
C ALA A 8 2.90 5.12 0.66
N THR A 9 3.43 6.28 0.32
CA THR A 9 2.73 7.53 0.61
C THR A 9 1.39 7.61 -0.10
N THR A 10 1.35 7.17 -1.35
CA THR A 10 0.11 7.16 -2.11
C THR A 10 -0.92 6.25 -1.44
N VAL A 11 -0.51 5.06 -1.05
CA VAL A 11 -1.42 4.13 -0.38
C VAL A 11 -1.93 4.72 0.92
N MET A 12 -1.03 5.32 1.70
CA MET A 12 -1.43 5.94 2.96
C MET A 12 -2.45 7.05 2.73
N GLY A 13 -2.24 7.86 1.70
CA GLY A 13 -3.16 8.94 1.40
C GLY A 13 -4.53 8.44 0.96
N GLN A 14 -4.56 7.31 0.27
CA GLN A 14 -5.82 6.77 -0.24
C GLN A 14 -6.59 6.00 0.81
N THR A 15 -5.90 5.37 1.75
CA THR A 15 -6.54 4.46 2.71
C THR A 15 -6.45 4.93 4.14
N SER A 16 -5.68 5.97 4.41
CA SER A 16 -5.46 6.47 5.77
C SER A 16 -4.85 5.41 6.67
N CYS A 17 -4.05 4.54 6.13
CA CYS A 17 -3.40 3.50 6.91
C CYS A 17 -2.04 3.98 7.39
N THR A 18 -1.39 3.17 8.22
CA THR A 18 -0.05 3.48 8.66
C THR A 18 0.95 3.15 7.57
N ARG A 19 2.16 3.67 7.70
CA ARG A 19 3.20 3.38 6.74
C ARG A 19 3.50 1.88 6.69
N GLU A 20 3.54 1.25 7.86
CA GLU A 20 3.80 -0.19 7.91
C GLU A 20 2.74 -0.97 7.18
N ASP A 21 1.48 -0.57 7.35
CA ASP A 21 0.38 -1.23 6.66
C ASP A 21 0.53 -1.06 5.15
N ALA A 22 0.87 0.15 4.73
CA ALA A 22 1.02 0.43 3.31
C ALA A 22 2.13 -0.42 2.71
N ILE A 23 3.26 -0.47 3.39
CA ILE A 23 4.40 -1.24 2.89
C ILE A 23 4.05 -2.73 2.85
N GLY A 24 3.42 -3.23 3.90
CA GLY A 24 3.02 -4.63 3.93
C GLY A 24 2.09 -5.00 2.79
N ALA A 25 1.12 -4.13 2.52
CA ALA A 25 0.18 -4.38 1.43
C ALA A 25 0.89 -4.36 0.08
N LEU A 26 1.82 -3.43 -0.09
CA LEU A 26 2.57 -3.35 -1.34
C LEU A 26 3.45 -4.57 -1.54
N GLU A 27 4.04 -5.07 -0.45
CA GLU A 27 4.86 -6.27 -0.53
C GLU A 27 4.01 -7.47 -0.93
N GLU A 28 2.83 -7.58 -0.35
CA GLU A 28 1.95 -8.71 -0.66
C GLU A 28 1.44 -8.67 -2.09
N THR A 29 1.33 -7.49 -2.65
CA THR A 29 0.81 -7.33 -4.01
C THR A 29 1.92 -7.11 -5.03
N ASN A 30 3.18 -7.29 -4.64
CA ASN A 30 4.33 -7.10 -5.53
C ASN A 30 4.40 -5.69 -6.10
N GLY A 31 4.08 -4.72 -5.26
CA GLY A 31 4.16 -3.33 -5.68
C GLY A 31 2.96 -2.85 -6.46
N ASN A 32 1.88 -3.63 -6.52
CA ASN A 32 0.68 -3.23 -7.24
C ASN A 32 -0.12 -2.27 -6.38
N LEU A 33 -0.11 -1.01 -6.78
CA LEU A 33 -0.73 0.05 -6.01
C LEU A 33 -2.24 -0.14 -5.88
N ALA A 34 -2.90 -0.45 -6.98
CA ALA A 34 -4.35 -0.61 -6.97
C ALA A 34 -4.76 -1.75 -6.04
N GLU A 35 -4.05 -2.87 -6.13
CA GLU A 35 -4.35 -4.01 -5.28
C GLU A 35 -4.07 -3.69 -3.81
N ALA A 36 -2.97 -3.00 -3.54
CA ALA A 36 -2.63 -2.64 -2.18
C ALA A 36 -3.71 -1.76 -1.56
N ILE A 37 -4.17 -0.78 -2.31
CA ILE A 37 -5.21 0.12 -1.84
C ILE A 37 -6.50 -0.65 -1.59
N LEU A 38 -6.87 -1.51 -2.52
CA LEU A 38 -8.09 -2.30 -2.38
C LEU A 38 -7.99 -3.20 -1.16
N LYS A 39 -6.85 -3.81 -0.95
CA LYS A 39 -6.63 -4.72 0.16
C LYS A 39 -6.83 -4.00 1.50
N LEU A 40 -6.32 -2.79 1.61
CA LEU A 40 -6.42 -2.03 2.86
C LEU A 40 -7.78 -1.39 3.06
N GLN A 41 -8.52 -1.14 1.98
CA GLN A 41 -9.86 -0.58 2.09
C GLN A 41 -10.89 -1.62 2.48
N ARG A 42 -10.62 -2.86 2.18
CA ARG A 42 -11.58 -3.93 2.50
C ARG A 42 -11.50 -4.26 3.97
N LYS A 43 -12.62 -4.47 4.56
CA LYS A 43 -12.73 -4.82 5.97
C LYS A 43 -13.30 -6.19 6.14
#